data_962607cda7380a2bf193012d9989f39e
#
_entry.id   962607cda7380a2bf193012d9989f39e
#
_cell.length_a   1.000
_cell.length_b   1.000
_cell.length_c   1.000
_cell.angle_alpha   90.00
_cell.angle_beta   90.00
_cell.angle_gamma   90.00
#
_symmetry.space_group_name_H-M   'P 1'
#
loop_
_entity.id
_entity.type
_entity.pdbx_description
1 polymer ?
#
loop_
_entity_poly.entity_id
_entity_poly.type
_entity_poly.pdbx_seq_one_letter_code
_entity_poly.pdbx_strand_id
1 'polypeptide(L)'
;MKKNEFVKILNVSRETLNGFYEYESLLSKWNKKINLVSKNTLLDIWERHFLDSGQIIKHVEASGKRWVDVGSGAGFPGLVVALLLRDRKIDCDLVLVEKNPKKGFFLKEVIRKLNLSVEVVNDNIGTLEPLNADILTARAFSELNNLIEVAFRHRKKEGICLFLKGENYRIELDKTLNYWFFDYDIIDSLSSSSGKIIRVKKIFKR
;
A
#
# COMPACT_ATOMS: atom_id res chain seq x y z
N MET A 1 -14.48 13.76 0.61
CA MET A 1 -14.47 13.52 2.10
C MET A 1 -13.84 14.72 2.83
N LYS A 2 -14.39 15.11 3.98
CA LYS A 2 -13.77 16.15 4.84
C LYS A 2 -12.61 15.53 5.63
N LYS A 3 -11.52 16.30 5.80
CA LYS A 3 -10.32 15.85 6.57
C LYS A 3 -10.66 15.36 8.00
N ASN A 4 -11.68 15.96 8.62
CA ASN A 4 -12.15 15.53 9.94
C ASN A 4 -12.72 14.09 9.96
N GLU A 5 -13.29 13.62 8.86
CA GLU A 5 -13.78 12.24 8.74
C GLU A 5 -12.62 11.25 8.66
N PHE A 6 -11.56 11.59 7.89
CA PHE A 6 -10.32 10.80 7.85
C PHE A 6 -9.74 10.59 9.25
N VAL A 7 -9.63 11.68 10.02
CA VAL A 7 -9.12 11.63 11.41
C VAL A 7 -9.95 10.69 12.28
N LYS A 8 -11.29 10.76 12.19
CA LYS A 8 -12.19 9.91 12.98
C LYS A 8 -12.10 8.44 12.56
N ILE A 9 -12.11 8.16 11.24
CA ILE A 9 -12.13 6.79 10.71
C ILE A 9 -10.84 6.05 11.08
N LEU A 10 -9.68 6.73 10.99
CA LEU A 10 -8.37 6.12 11.25
C LEU A 10 -7.82 6.38 12.65
N ASN A 11 -8.53 7.19 13.46
CA ASN A 11 -8.11 7.59 14.81
C ASN A 11 -6.69 8.17 14.82
N VAL A 12 -6.49 9.24 14.04
CA VAL A 12 -5.18 9.85 13.80
C VAL A 12 -4.92 10.96 14.82
N SER A 13 -3.75 10.97 15.44
CA SER A 13 -3.31 12.05 16.32
C SER A 13 -3.08 13.37 15.56
N ARG A 14 -3.06 14.49 16.28
CA ARG A 14 -2.78 15.80 15.70
C ARG A 14 -1.37 15.88 15.07
N GLU A 15 -0.39 15.23 15.69
CA GLU A 15 0.99 15.20 15.21
C GLU A 15 1.06 14.47 13.87
N THR A 16 0.45 13.29 13.79
CA THR A 16 0.42 12.49 12.56
C THR A 16 -0.40 13.15 11.46
N LEU A 17 -1.47 13.86 11.82
CA LEU A 17 -2.23 14.68 10.87
C LEU A 17 -1.35 15.76 10.22
N ASN A 18 -0.47 16.43 10.97
CA ASN A 18 0.51 17.37 10.43
C ASN A 18 1.47 16.69 9.44
N GLY A 19 1.89 15.45 9.73
CA GLY A 19 2.67 14.64 8.79
C GLY A 19 1.94 14.38 7.47
N PHE A 20 0.62 14.11 7.51
CA PHE A 20 -0.20 13.99 6.29
C PHE A 20 -0.29 15.29 5.50
N TYR A 21 -0.38 16.46 6.15
CA TYR A 21 -0.33 17.76 5.46
C TYR A 21 1.02 17.99 4.77
N GLU A 22 2.11 17.63 5.44
CA GLU A 22 3.44 17.76 4.84
C GLU A 22 3.61 16.80 3.65
N TYR A 23 3.10 15.57 3.76
CA TYR A 23 3.08 14.62 2.66
C TYR A 23 2.26 15.12 1.48
N GLU A 24 1.04 15.66 1.70
CA GLU A 24 0.19 16.29 0.67
C GLU A 24 0.95 17.41 -0.06
N SER A 25 1.64 18.27 0.68
CA SER A 25 2.44 19.37 0.14
C SER A 25 3.59 18.88 -0.73
N LEU A 26 4.36 17.91 -0.25
CA LEU A 26 5.45 17.30 -1.00
C LEU A 26 4.94 16.63 -2.27
N LEU A 27 3.88 15.82 -2.17
CA LEU A 27 3.28 15.15 -3.32
C LEU A 27 2.81 16.14 -4.38
N SER A 28 2.12 17.21 -3.97
CA SER A 28 1.65 18.26 -4.89
C SER A 28 2.79 18.97 -5.62
N LYS A 29 3.89 19.25 -4.90
CA LYS A 29 5.09 19.86 -5.47
C LYS A 29 5.78 18.94 -6.48
N TRP A 30 5.97 17.68 -6.12
CA TRP A 30 6.65 16.70 -6.95
C TRP A 30 5.81 16.24 -8.14
N ASN A 31 4.49 16.16 -7.99
CA ASN A 31 3.57 15.76 -9.06
C ASN A 31 3.59 16.72 -10.28
N LYS A 32 4.07 17.96 -10.08
CA LYS A 32 4.31 18.92 -11.19
C LYS A 32 5.52 18.54 -12.04
N LYS A 33 6.45 17.71 -11.51
CA LYS A 33 7.71 17.33 -12.17
C LYS A 33 7.71 15.90 -12.67
N ILE A 34 7.08 15.00 -11.90
CA ILE A 34 6.97 13.58 -12.23
C ILE A 34 5.53 13.12 -11.96
N ASN A 35 4.99 12.27 -12.82
CA ASN A 35 3.63 11.75 -12.67
C ASN A 35 3.58 10.71 -11.53
N LEU A 36 3.32 11.16 -10.32
CA LEU A 36 3.16 10.32 -9.13
C LEU A 36 1.73 9.78 -9.02
N VAL A 37 0.75 10.67 -9.18
CA VAL A 37 -0.68 10.37 -9.20
C VAL A 37 -1.37 11.18 -10.28
N SER A 38 -2.59 10.76 -10.70
CA SER A 38 -3.37 11.53 -11.68
C SER A 38 -3.80 12.88 -11.10
N LYS A 39 -3.95 13.88 -11.97
CA LYS A 39 -4.39 15.23 -11.54
C LYS A 39 -5.75 15.20 -10.84
N ASN A 40 -6.67 14.38 -11.34
CA ASN A 40 -8.02 14.26 -10.78
C ASN A 40 -8.00 13.66 -9.37
N THR A 41 -7.18 12.62 -9.15
CA THR A 41 -7.10 11.99 -7.82
C THR A 41 -6.32 12.81 -6.80
N LEU A 42 -5.49 13.75 -7.26
CA LEU A 42 -4.79 14.68 -6.37
C LEU A 42 -5.76 15.67 -5.68
N LEU A 43 -6.86 16.03 -6.34
CA LEU A 43 -7.89 16.91 -5.76
C LEU A 43 -8.61 16.24 -4.58
N ASP A 44 -8.72 14.91 -4.62
CA ASP A 44 -9.38 14.08 -3.61
C ASP A 44 -8.39 13.21 -2.83
N ILE A 45 -7.17 13.71 -2.60
CA ILE A 45 -6.05 12.96 -2.01
C ILE A 45 -6.42 12.28 -0.68
N TRP A 46 -7.20 12.97 0.17
CA TRP A 46 -7.57 12.48 1.50
C TRP A 46 -8.46 11.24 1.46
N GLU A 47 -9.33 11.14 0.48
CA GLU A 47 -10.21 10.00 0.29
C GLU A 47 -9.59 8.94 -0.60
N ARG A 48 -9.18 9.37 -1.81
CA ARG A 48 -8.70 8.47 -2.87
C ARG A 48 -7.32 7.87 -2.61
N HIS A 49 -6.52 8.51 -1.74
CA HIS A 49 -5.17 8.03 -1.44
C HIS A 49 -4.96 7.77 0.04
N PHE A 50 -5.18 8.73 0.94
CA PHE A 50 -4.85 8.54 2.35
C PHE A 50 -5.82 7.58 3.05
N LEU A 51 -7.14 7.75 2.92
CA LEU A 51 -8.10 6.83 3.52
C LEU A 51 -8.03 5.45 2.86
N ASP A 52 -8.00 5.43 1.52
CA ASP A 52 -7.90 4.19 0.74
C ASP A 52 -6.70 3.34 1.18
N SER A 53 -5.55 3.97 1.36
CA SER A 53 -4.34 3.30 1.83
C SER A 53 -4.38 2.95 3.32
N GLY A 54 -4.85 3.88 4.16
CA GLY A 54 -4.78 3.74 5.62
C GLY A 54 -5.75 2.71 6.19
N GLN A 55 -6.88 2.46 5.52
CA GLN A 55 -7.88 1.51 6.00
C GLN A 55 -7.34 0.08 6.18
N ILE A 56 -6.31 -0.30 5.41
CA ILE A 56 -5.77 -1.67 5.42
C ILE A 56 -5.16 -2.07 6.75
N ILE A 57 -4.69 -1.10 7.55
CA ILE A 57 -4.09 -1.37 8.86
C ILE A 57 -5.07 -2.04 9.85
N LYS A 58 -6.38 -1.91 9.60
CA LYS A 58 -7.43 -2.53 10.41
C LYS A 58 -7.58 -4.04 10.18
N HIS A 59 -6.94 -4.56 9.13
CA HIS A 59 -7.14 -5.94 8.67
C HIS A 59 -5.94 -6.86 8.93
N VAL A 60 -4.91 -6.36 9.61
CA VAL A 60 -3.69 -7.12 9.93
C VAL A 60 -3.13 -6.73 11.29
N GLU A 61 -2.43 -7.67 11.93
CA GLU A 61 -1.56 -7.42 13.09
C GLU A 61 -0.15 -7.16 12.57
N ALA A 62 0.38 -5.95 12.81
CA ALA A 62 1.64 -5.50 12.22
C ALA A 62 2.85 -5.55 13.19
N SER A 63 2.60 -5.73 14.51
CA SER A 63 3.67 -5.68 15.51
C SER A 63 4.71 -6.78 15.32
N GLY A 64 5.99 -6.39 15.22
CA GLY A 64 7.12 -7.29 15.00
C GLY A 64 7.11 -7.98 13.62
N LYS A 65 6.34 -7.47 12.65
CA LYS A 65 6.19 -8.04 11.31
C LYS A 65 7.06 -7.32 10.27
N ARG A 66 7.43 -8.08 9.23
CA ARG A 66 8.00 -7.52 8.00
C ARG A 66 6.88 -7.22 7.02
N TRP A 67 6.69 -5.95 6.72
CA TRP A 67 5.69 -5.46 5.78
C TRP A 67 6.34 -5.00 4.49
N VAL A 68 5.96 -5.57 3.37
CA VAL A 68 6.47 -5.21 2.05
C VAL A 68 5.36 -4.59 1.21
N ASP A 69 5.58 -3.37 0.74
CA ASP A 69 4.69 -2.68 -0.20
C ASP A 69 5.28 -2.71 -1.61
N VAL A 70 4.58 -3.35 -2.54
CA VAL A 70 5.09 -3.62 -3.89
C VAL A 70 4.56 -2.62 -4.91
N GLY A 71 5.47 -1.99 -5.63
CA GLY A 71 5.14 -0.96 -6.61
C GLY A 71 4.61 0.29 -5.92
N SER A 72 5.29 0.72 -4.86
CA SER A 72 4.83 1.77 -3.95
C SER A 72 4.52 3.12 -4.62
N GLY A 73 5.09 3.39 -5.78
CA GLY A 73 4.80 4.57 -6.59
C GLY A 73 5.00 5.88 -5.86
N ALA A 74 3.89 6.56 -5.57
CA ALA A 74 3.87 7.76 -4.75
C ALA A 74 3.85 7.46 -3.22
N GLY A 75 4.09 6.21 -2.80
CA GLY A 75 4.08 5.78 -1.39
C GLY A 75 2.73 5.26 -0.91
N PHE A 76 1.89 4.77 -1.81
CA PHE A 76 0.56 4.25 -1.51
C PHE A 76 0.45 2.73 -1.74
N PRO A 77 0.14 1.94 -0.71
CA PRO A 77 -0.24 2.34 0.64
C PRO A 77 0.92 2.55 1.64
N GLY A 78 2.16 2.17 1.33
CA GLY A 78 3.25 1.99 2.27
C GLY A 78 3.57 3.19 3.18
N LEU A 79 3.74 4.42 2.64
CA LEU A 79 4.05 5.60 3.47
C LEU A 79 2.86 6.04 4.37
N VAL A 80 1.62 5.80 3.91
CA VAL A 80 0.44 6.05 4.75
C VAL A 80 0.42 5.09 5.93
N VAL A 81 0.71 3.82 5.67
CA VAL A 81 0.86 2.79 6.71
C VAL A 81 1.98 3.17 7.68
N ALA A 82 3.14 3.61 7.18
CA ALA A 82 4.26 4.04 8.02
C ALA A 82 3.87 5.15 9.01
N LEU A 83 3.14 6.17 8.54
CA LEU A 83 2.64 7.25 9.38
C LEU A 83 1.70 6.73 10.49
N LEU A 84 0.80 5.81 10.15
CA LEU A 84 -0.16 5.23 11.09
C LEU A 84 0.49 4.27 12.09
N LEU A 85 1.49 3.48 11.66
CA LEU A 85 2.27 2.61 12.55
C LEU A 85 3.06 3.44 13.57
N ARG A 86 3.71 4.51 13.13
CA ARG A 86 4.39 5.46 14.02
C ARG A 86 3.43 6.09 15.02
N ASP A 87 2.26 6.55 14.57
CA ASP A 87 1.21 7.12 15.41
C ASP A 87 0.77 6.18 16.54
N ARG A 88 0.67 4.90 16.21
CA ARG A 88 0.26 3.84 17.14
C ARG A 88 1.41 3.23 17.93
N LYS A 89 2.65 3.68 17.72
CA LYS A 89 3.87 3.13 18.31
C LYS A 89 4.03 1.63 18.06
N ILE A 90 3.64 1.18 16.87
CA ILE A 90 3.77 -0.22 16.44
C ILE A 90 5.11 -0.37 15.74
N ASP A 91 5.96 -1.26 16.25
CA ASP A 91 7.21 -1.65 15.62
C ASP A 91 6.92 -2.60 14.45
N CYS A 92 7.45 -2.24 13.26
CA CYS A 92 7.24 -2.98 12.02
C CYS A 92 8.39 -2.70 11.05
N ASP A 93 8.99 -3.75 10.51
CA ASP A 93 10.01 -3.64 9.46
C ASP A 93 9.32 -3.39 8.11
N LEU A 94 9.21 -2.11 7.73
CA LEU A 94 8.48 -1.69 6.53
C LEU A 94 9.43 -1.42 5.36
N VAL A 95 9.21 -2.13 4.26
CA VAL A 95 9.98 -2.04 3.02
C VAL A 95 9.09 -1.61 1.86
N LEU A 96 9.50 -0.58 1.13
CA LEU A 96 8.84 -0.11 -0.10
C LEU A 96 9.67 -0.55 -1.31
N VAL A 97 9.05 -1.29 -2.24
CA VAL A 97 9.73 -1.69 -3.48
C VAL A 97 9.18 -0.85 -4.63
N GLU A 98 10.05 -0.11 -5.31
CA GLU A 98 9.70 0.74 -6.45
C GLU A 98 10.80 0.71 -7.51
N LYS A 99 10.46 0.28 -8.74
CA LYS A 99 11.43 0.15 -9.83
C LYS A 99 11.86 1.49 -10.46
N ASN A 100 10.99 2.50 -10.42
CA ASN A 100 11.27 3.79 -11.05
C ASN A 100 12.18 4.65 -10.15
N PRO A 101 13.42 5.02 -10.59
CA PRO A 101 14.36 5.75 -9.74
C PRO A 101 13.84 7.12 -9.29
N LYS A 102 13.08 7.83 -10.13
CA LYS A 102 12.51 9.15 -9.79
C LYS A 102 11.45 9.02 -8.69
N LYS A 103 10.64 7.96 -8.73
CA LYS A 103 9.66 7.66 -7.67
C LYS A 103 10.37 7.21 -6.40
N GLY A 104 11.37 6.34 -6.52
CA GLY A 104 12.21 5.93 -5.38
C GLY A 104 12.87 7.11 -4.67
N PHE A 105 13.37 8.10 -5.43
CA PHE A 105 13.90 9.33 -4.84
C PHE A 105 12.83 10.13 -4.10
N PHE A 106 11.62 10.26 -4.66
CA PHE A 106 10.50 10.90 -4.00
C PHE A 106 10.15 10.20 -2.66
N LEU A 107 10.08 8.86 -2.65
CA LEU A 107 9.82 8.08 -1.43
C LEU A 107 10.85 8.40 -0.34
N LYS A 108 12.15 8.38 -0.69
CA LYS A 108 13.25 8.71 0.23
C LYS A 108 13.14 10.14 0.77
N GLU A 109 12.73 11.10 -0.06
CA GLU A 109 12.53 12.49 0.36
C GLU A 109 11.37 12.61 1.37
N VAL A 110 10.23 11.93 1.15
CA VAL A 110 9.11 11.92 2.10
C VAL A 110 9.53 11.25 3.41
N ILE A 111 10.21 10.10 3.36
CA ILE A 111 10.72 9.38 4.53
C ILE A 111 11.63 10.28 5.37
N ARG A 112 12.58 10.94 4.72
CA ARG A 112 13.51 11.88 5.38
C ARG A 112 12.79 13.06 6.03
N LYS A 113 11.85 13.69 5.32
CA LYS A 113 11.10 14.85 5.80
C LYS A 113 10.20 14.52 6.98
N LEU A 114 9.55 13.36 6.93
CA LEU A 114 8.62 12.92 7.97
C LEU A 114 9.31 12.10 9.07
N ASN A 115 10.63 11.90 9.00
CA ASN A 115 11.41 11.10 9.93
C ASN A 115 10.79 9.71 10.17
N LEU A 116 10.57 8.96 9.08
CA LEU A 116 9.98 7.62 9.11
C LEU A 116 11.08 6.55 9.09
N SER A 117 10.88 5.47 9.82
CA SER A 117 11.73 4.27 9.77
C SER A 117 11.20 3.33 8.68
N VAL A 118 11.64 3.53 7.45
CA VAL A 118 11.17 2.79 6.25
C VAL A 118 12.33 2.58 5.29
N GLU A 119 12.51 1.36 4.82
CA GLU A 119 13.47 1.02 3.77
C GLU A 119 12.88 1.25 2.38
N VAL A 120 13.67 1.73 1.42
CA VAL A 120 13.29 1.81 0.00
C VAL A 120 14.25 0.99 -0.83
N VAL A 121 13.73 -0.11 -1.38
CA VAL A 121 14.41 -0.96 -2.38
C VAL A 121 14.03 -0.44 -3.77
N ASN A 122 14.99 0.24 -4.42
CA ASN A 122 14.75 0.82 -5.74
C ASN A 122 15.17 -0.16 -6.83
N ASP A 123 14.38 -1.21 -7.00
CA ASP A 123 14.64 -2.28 -7.96
C ASP A 123 13.33 -2.92 -8.46
N ASN A 124 13.46 -3.82 -9.44
CA ASN A 124 12.34 -4.59 -9.97
C ASN A 124 12.03 -5.78 -9.04
N ILE A 125 10.81 -5.84 -8.50
CA ILE A 125 10.37 -6.94 -7.63
C ILE A 125 10.60 -8.33 -8.23
N GLY A 126 10.49 -8.46 -9.56
CA GLY A 126 10.67 -9.73 -10.26
C GLY A 126 12.10 -10.28 -10.24
N THR A 127 13.11 -9.44 -10.00
CA THR A 127 14.55 -9.81 -9.96
C THR A 127 15.09 -9.97 -8.54
N LEU A 128 14.35 -9.48 -7.54
CA LEU A 128 14.77 -9.56 -6.14
C LEU A 128 14.69 -10.99 -5.60
N GLU A 129 15.59 -11.30 -4.67
CA GLU A 129 15.47 -12.49 -3.83
C GLU A 129 14.19 -12.42 -2.96
N PRO A 130 13.65 -13.57 -2.49
CA PRO A 130 12.45 -13.59 -1.66
C PRO A 130 12.55 -12.67 -0.45
N LEU A 131 11.63 -11.71 -0.34
CA LEU A 131 11.65 -10.70 0.74
C LEU A 131 11.09 -11.21 2.06
N ASN A 132 10.48 -12.41 2.07
CA ASN A 132 9.93 -13.07 3.25
C ASN A 132 8.95 -12.17 4.03
N ALA A 133 8.00 -11.56 3.32
CA ALA A 133 7.01 -10.67 3.91
C ALA A 133 6.00 -11.43 4.79
N ASP A 134 5.77 -10.94 6.00
CA ASP A 134 4.62 -11.34 6.83
C ASP A 134 3.34 -10.69 6.31
N ILE A 135 3.45 -9.44 5.83
CA ILE A 135 2.37 -8.68 5.21
C ILE A 135 2.88 -8.14 3.87
N LEU A 136 2.15 -8.40 2.79
CA LEU A 136 2.47 -7.88 1.47
C LEU A 136 1.31 -7.05 0.95
N THR A 137 1.60 -5.83 0.53
CA THR A 137 0.59 -4.93 -0.02
C THR A 137 0.91 -4.48 -1.43
N ALA A 138 -0.11 -4.18 -2.18
CA ALA A 138 0.01 -3.50 -3.46
C ALA A 138 -1.26 -2.71 -3.80
N ARG A 139 -1.08 -1.58 -4.49
CA ARG A 139 -2.16 -0.75 -5.03
C ARG A 139 -1.80 -0.28 -6.42
N ALA A 140 -2.71 -0.44 -7.38
CA ALA A 140 -2.55 0.02 -8.78
C ALA A 140 -1.20 -0.41 -9.42
N PHE A 141 -0.67 -1.56 -9.03
CA PHE A 141 0.59 -2.09 -9.52
C PHE A 141 0.43 -2.92 -10.79
N SER A 142 -0.44 -3.94 -10.76
CA SER A 142 -0.71 -4.85 -11.89
C SER A 142 -2.04 -5.59 -11.69
N GLU A 143 -2.41 -6.44 -12.67
CA GLU A 143 -3.54 -7.36 -12.54
C GLU A 143 -3.30 -8.35 -11.39
N LEU A 144 -4.40 -8.91 -10.86
CA LEU A 144 -4.35 -9.79 -9.68
C LEU A 144 -3.49 -11.03 -9.90
N ASN A 145 -3.50 -11.62 -11.09
CA ASN A 145 -2.68 -12.79 -11.40
C ASN A 145 -1.18 -12.52 -11.16
N ASN A 146 -0.67 -11.38 -11.63
CA ASN A 146 0.73 -11.00 -11.41
C ASN A 146 1.01 -10.70 -9.92
N LEU A 147 0.03 -10.11 -9.22
CA LEU A 147 0.15 -9.87 -7.77
C LEU A 147 0.24 -11.18 -6.99
N ILE A 148 -0.53 -12.19 -7.36
CA ILE A 148 -0.47 -13.53 -6.74
C ILE A 148 0.88 -14.20 -7.01
N GLU A 149 1.44 -14.08 -8.21
CA GLU A 149 2.77 -14.60 -8.54
C GLU A 149 3.86 -13.93 -7.69
N VAL A 150 3.83 -12.60 -7.59
CA VAL A 150 4.74 -11.84 -6.72
C VAL A 150 4.57 -12.26 -5.26
N ALA A 151 3.34 -12.39 -4.78
CA ALA A 151 3.06 -12.81 -3.42
C ALA A 151 3.54 -14.24 -3.14
N PHE A 152 3.35 -15.16 -4.09
CA PHE A 152 3.84 -16.54 -3.98
C PHE A 152 5.36 -16.59 -3.75
N ARG A 153 6.12 -15.71 -4.41
CA ARG A 153 7.58 -15.64 -4.30
C ARG A 153 8.06 -14.91 -3.05
N HIS A 154 7.41 -13.78 -2.68
CA HIS A 154 7.98 -12.82 -1.73
C HIS A 154 7.35 -12.85 -0.33
N ARG A 155 6.18 -13.51 -0.14
CA ARG A 155 5.60 -13.65 1.19
C ARG A 155 6.14 -14.88 1.93
N LYS A 156 6.09 -14.87 3.24
CA LYS A 156 6.23 -16.09 4.06
C LYS A 156 5.05 -17.02 3.83
N LYS A 157 5.20 -18.32 4.14
CA LYS A 157 4.14 -19.32 3.98
C LYS A 157 2.82 -18.88 4.67
N GLU A 158 2.91 -18.35 5.88
CA GLU A 158 1.76 -17.87 6.66
C GLU A 158 1.53 -16.35 6.50
N GLY A 159 2.24 -15.70 5.59
CA GLY A 159 2.09 -14.27 5.30
C GLY A 159 0.72 -13.95 4.69
N ILE A 160 0.26 -12.72 4.89
CA ILE A 160 -1.03 -12.21 4.42
C ILE A 160 -0.77 -11.16 3.33
N CYS A 161 -1.58 -11.19 2.27
CA CYS A 161 -1.54 -10.14 1.26
C CYS A 161 -2.81 -9.29 1.32
N LEU A 162 -2.67 -7.97 1.10
CA LEU A 162 -3.78 -7.03 0.98
C LEU A 162 -3.64 -6.27 -0.33
N PHE A 163 -4.49 -6.57 -1.29
CA PHE A 163 -4.48 -5.95 -2.61
C PHE A 163 -5.67 -5.00 -2.76
N LEU A 164 -5.38 -3.71 -2.93
CA LEU A 164 -6.41 -2.70 -3.16
C LEU A 164 -6.77 -2.69 -4.65
N LYS A 165 -8.00 -3.05 -4.96
CA LYS A 165 -8.52 -3.21 -6.32
C LYS A 165 -9.75 -2.33 -6.56
N GLY A 166 -9.96 -1.95 -7.82
CA GLY A 166 -11.13 -1.21 -8.28
C GLY A 166 -12.27 -2.11 -8.74
N GLU A 167 -13.17 -1.55 -9.52
CA GLU A 167 -14.42 -2.18 -10.01
C GLU A 167 -14.22 -3.51 -10.77
N ASN A 168 -13.09 -3.69 -11.46
CA ASN A 168 -12.80 -4.88 -12.25
C ASN A 168 -12.29 -6.08 -11.42
N TYR A 169 -12.28 -5.98 -10.09
CA TYR A 169 -11.69 -6.99 -9.22
C TYR A 169 -12.26 -8.41 -9.43
N ARG A 170 -13.56 -8.53 -9.73
CA ARG A 170 -14.20 -9.84 -9.96
C ARG A 170 -13.67 -10.52 -11.22
N ILE A 171 -13.55 -9.78 -12.31
CA ILE A 171 -13.00 -10.31 -13.58
C ILE A 171 -11.55 -10.75 -13.38
N GLU A 172 -10.76 -9.96 -12.67
CA GLU A 172 -9.37 -10.33 -12.36
C GLU A 172 -9.29 -11.56 -11.45
N LEU A 173 -10.18 -11.64 -10.45
CA LEU A 173 -10.25 -12.78 -9.51
C LEU A 173 -10.59 -14.08 -10.25
N ASP A 174 -11.64 -14.08 -11.06
CA ASP A 174 -12.10 -15.25 -11.81
C ASP A 174 -11.01 -15.76 -12.77
N LYS A 175 -10.32 -14.85 -13.46
CA LYS A 175 -9.16 -15.20 -14.30
C LYS A 175 -8.02 -15.80 -13.49
N THR A 176 -7.71 -15.25 -12.33
CA THR A 176 -6.60 -15.68 -11.49
C THR A 176 -6.85 -17.07 -10.91
N LEU A 177 -8.09 -17.38 -10.53
CA LEU A 177 -8.48 -18.69 -10.00
C LEU A 177 -8.33 -19.84 -11.02
N ASN A 178 -8.15 -19.56 -12.30
CA ASN A 178 -7.81 -20.58 -13.30
C ASN A 178 -6.35 -21.08 -13.18
N TYR A 179 -5.45 -20.31 -12.58
CA TYR A 179 -4.02 -20.62 -12.49
C TYR A 179 -3.52 -20.87 -11.07
N TRP A 180 -4.27 -20.39 -10.06
CA TRP A 180 -3.86 -20.39 -8.68
C TRP A 180 -4.95 -20.87 -7.75
N PHE A 181 -4.56 -21.55 -6.67
CA PHE A 181 -5.39 -21.79 -5.49
C PHE A 181 -4.94 -20.86 -4.37
N PHE A 182 -5.86 -20.15 -3.74
CA PHE A 182 -5.59 -19.33 -2.56
C PHE A 182 -6.88 -19.10 -1.76
N ASP A 183 -6.72 -19.00 -0.45
CA ASP A 183 -7.81 -18.53 0.42
C ASP A 183 -7.91 -17.01 0.31
N TYR A 184 -9.09 -16.47 0.18
CA TYR A 184 -9.29 -15.03 0.11
C TYR A 184 -10.57 -14.56 0.79
N ASP A 185 -10.53 -13.29 1.27
CA ASP A 185 -11.69 -12.53 1.70
C ASP A 185 -11.80 -11.26 0.85
N ILE A 186 -13.01 -10.84 0.53
CA ILE A 186 -13.28 -9.57 -0.13
C ILE A 186 -13.85 -8.60 0.91
N ILE A 187 -13.17 -7.48 1.11
CA ILE A 187 -13.51 -6.46 2.08
C ILE A 187 -13.89 -5.19 1.33
N ASP A 188 -15.01 -4.57 1.69
CA ASP A 188 -15.45 -3.32 1.09
C ASP A 188 -14.51 -2.17 1.45
N SER A 189 -14.17 -1.34 0.46
CA SER A 189 -13.37 -0.15 0.71
C SER A 189 -14.20 0.94 1.40
N LEU A 190 -13.59 1.61 2.39
CA LEU A 190 -14.16 2.79 3.03
C LEU A 190 -14.05 4.07 2.18
N SER A 191 -13.23 4.04 1.13
CA SER A 191 -12.93 5.20 0.28
C SER A 191 -13.71 5.23 -1.03
N SER A 192 -14.33 4.11 -1.41
CA SER A 192 -15.05 3.98 -2.69
C SER A 192 -16.01 2.80 -2.66
N SER A 193 -17.23 3.01 -3.15
CA SER A 193 -18.25 1.93 -3.27
C SER A 193 -17.84 0.81 -4.24
N SER A 194 -17.05 1.12 -5.26
CA SER A 194 -16.53 0.14 -6.21
C SER A 194 -15.16 -0.45 -5.80
N GLY A 195 -14.48 0.16 -4.82
CA GLY A 195 -13.19 -0.31 -4.32
C GLY A 195 -13.34 -1.53 -3.42
N LYS A 196 -12.37 -2.44 -3.51
CA LYS A 196 -12.29 -3.63 -2.66
C LYS A 196 -10.85 -3.85 -2.19
N ILE A 197 -10.72 -4.46 -1.01
CA ILE A 197 -9.46 -5.03 -0.54
C ILE A 197 -9.61 -6.54 -0.65
N ILE A 198 -8.75 -7.18 -1.46
CA ILE A 198 -8.66 -8.62 -1.53
C ILE A 198 -7.59 -9.06 -0.54
N ARG A 199 -8.01 -9.69 0.56
CA ARG A 199 -7.11 -10.28 1.55
C ARG A 199 -6.84 -11.73 1.15
N VAL A 200 -5.57 -12.08 0.89
CA VAL A 200 -5.17 -13.38 0.37
C VAL A 200 -4.26 -14.11 1.35
N LYS A 201 -4.48 -15.41 1.47
CA LYS A 201 -3.69 -16.35 2.27
C LYS A 201 -3.46 -17.64 1.48
N LYS A 202 -2.53 -18.50 1.93
CA LYS A 202 -2.33 -19.87 1.45
C LYS A 202 -2.30 -19.99 -0.08
N ILE A 203 -1.33 -19.38 -0.73
CA ILE A 203 -1.21 -19.41 -2.19
C ILE A 203 -0.51 -20.69 -2.63
N PHE A 204 -1.10 -21.38 -3.62
CA PHE A 204 -0.55 -22.58 -4.27
C PHE A 204 -0.74 -22.44 -5.79
N LYS A 205 0.24 -22.92 -6.54
CA LYS A 205 0.11 -22.99 -7.99
C LYS A 205 -0.73 -24.21 -8.38
N ARG A 206 -1.60 -24.05 -9.39
CA ARG A 206 -2.36 -25.17 -9.98
C ARG A 206 -1.46 -26.06 -10.83
#